data_1b5d9c330de50c12282583bd6f88b585
#
_entry.id   1b5d9c330de50c12282583bd6f88b585
#
_cell.length_a   1.000
_cell.length_b   1.000
_cell.length_c   1.000
_cell.angle_alpha   90.00
_cell.angle_beta   90.00
_cell.angle_gamma   90.00
#
_symmetry.space_group_name_H-M   'P 1'
#
loop_
_entity.id
_entity.type
_entity.pdbx_description
1 polymer ?
#
loop_
_entity_poly.entity_id
_entity_poly.type
_entity_poly.pdbx_seq_one_letter_code
_entity_poly.pdbx_strand_id
1 'polypeptide(L)'
;MKHLAIFAALLAPVVALAEPSPADWPAVTAEARGQTVYWNAWGGSTTTNDFIAWVGERVFEDYGVTLEHVKLTDTADAVTRVLSERQAGEDTDGAIDMIWINGSNFNAMKEADLLFGPYAEQLPNWAVVDVAGKTVQSDFTVPTEGYESPWAMAQVVFIHDTQDLPEPLGDMAAILEWSTANPGRFTYPQPPDFLGTTFLKQALVDLLDDPSILALPATDETYADVTAPLWQFLDALTPTLWRSGRAYPATGPAQLQLIADGEVDLAISFSPGEATAAIANNQLPQSARTFVLEGGTIGNASFVAIPYNSGSKAAAMVVANFLMSPEAQARAQDPTVLGYGTVLDMDAITPDERAVFDALELGVATLTPAQLGSVQAEPHPSWMTRIADDWMGRYGVAQ
;
A
#
# COMPACT_ATOMS: atom_id res chain seq x y z
N MET A 1 36.54 62.71 -22.20
CA MET A 1 36.49 62.16 -20.88
C MET A 1 35.19 61.31 -20.83
N LYS A 2 35.33 59.95 -20.91
CA LYS A 2 34.20 59.05 -20.87
C LYS A 2 34.12 58.52 -19.44
N HIS A 3 33.03 58.81 -18.73
CA HIS A 3 32.76 58.27 -17.39
C HIS A 3 32.25 56.84 -17.53
N LEU A 4 33.03 55.85 -17.04
CA LEU A 4 32.65 54.47 -16.92
C LEU A 4 31.92 54.31 -15.57
N ALA A 5 30.61 54.09 -15.60
CA ALA A 5 29.83 53.77 -14.39
C ALA A 5 29.95 52.28 -14.13
N ILE A 6 30.60 51.89 -13.03
CA ILE A 6 30.68 50.53 -12.54
C ILE A 6 29.42 50.27 -11.73
N PHE A 7 28.52 49.40 -12.25
CA PHE A 7 27.41 48.83 -11.48
C PHE A 7 27.95 47.68 -10.61
N ALA A 8 28.07 47.92 -9.32
CA ALA A 8 28.30 46.86 -8.35
C ALA A 8 26.96 46.13 -8.11
N ALA A 9 26.82 44.93 -8.66
CA ALA A 9 25.72 44.04 -8.29
C ALA A 9 25.94 43.54 -6.86
N LEU A 10 25.11 43.99 -5.93
CA LEU A 10 25.01 43.41 -4.59
C LEU A 10 24.40 42.01 -4.71
N LEU A 11 25.22 40.96 -4.64
CA LEU A 11 24.80 39.59 -4.37
C LEU A 11 24.35 39.53 -2.92
N ALA A 12 23.05 39.58 -2.68
CA ALA A 12 22.49 39.20 -1.37
C ALA A 12 22.83 37.71 -1.12
N PRO A 13 23.30 37.35 0.08
CA PRO A 13 23.50 35.94 0.40
C PRO A 13 22.13 35.23 0.33
N VAL A 14 22.02 34.19 -0.49
CA VAL A 14 20.92 33.22 -0.42
C VAL A 14 21.13 32.53 0.91
N VAL A 15 20.33 32.86 1.90
CA VAL A 15 20.24 32.08 3.14
C VAL A 15 19.58 30.79 2.72
N ALA A 16 20.34 29.70 2.62
CA ALA A 16 19.76 28.37 2.54
C ALA A 16 18.94 28.20 3.82
N LEU A 17 17.62 28.13 3.69
CA LEU A 17 16.75 27.74 4.80
C LEU A 17 17.22 26.35 5.23
N ALA A 18 17.46 26.18 6.52
CA ALA A 18 17.77 24.86 7.05
C ALA A 18 16.57 23.96 6.81
N GLU A 19 16.82 22.68 6.49
CA GLU A 19 15.72 21.71 6.36
C GLU A 19 14.88 21.67 7.65
N PRO A 20 13.53 21.54 7.55
CA PRO A 20 12.66 21.53 8.72
C PRO A 20 12.98 20.32 9.59
N SER A 21 13.27 20.56 10.88
CA SER A 21 13.55 19.49 11.85
C SER A 21 12.24 18.93 12.37
N PRO A 22 11.95 17.61 12.19
CA PRO A 22 10.72 17.01 12.70
C PRO A 22 10.60 17.10 14.24
N ALA A 23 11.72 17.27 14.96
CA ALA A 23 11.72 17.46 16.41
C ALA A 23 11.20 18.84 16.87
N ASP A 24 11.16 19.84 15.97
CA ASP A 24 10.58 21.17 16.26
C ASP A 24 9.21 21.30 15.56
N TRP A 25 8.24 20.58 16.07
CA TRP A 25 6.89 20.53 15.49
C TRP A 25 6.22 21.90 15.33
N PRO A 26 6.33 22.86 16.27
CA PRO A 26 5.85 24.22 16.07
C PRO A 26 6.49 24.91 14.86
N ALA A 27 7.79 24.74 14.62
CA ALA A 27 8.47 25.30 13.45
C ALA A 27 7.99 24.60 12.16
N VAL A 28 7.86 23.25 12.16
CA VAL A 28 7.32 22.48 11.04
C VAL A 28 5.93 22.99 10.63
N THR A 29 5.00 23.14 11.59
CA THR A 29 3.62 23.58 11.30
C THR A 29 3.56 25.04 10.84
N ALA A 30 4.46 25.90 11.34
CA ALA A 30 4.56 27.29 10.88
C ALA A 30 5.08 27.40 9.45
N GLU A 31 6.08 26.59 9.09
CA GLU A 31 6.66 26.54 7.73
C GLU A 31 5.71 25.91 6.73
N ALA A 32 4.98 24.86 7.13
CA ALA A 32 4.02 24.13 6.29
C ALA A 32 2.86 25.00 5.79
N ARG A 33 2.51 26.04 6.54
CA ARG A 33 1.36 26.90 6.23
C ARG A 33 1.49 27.59 4.87
N GLY A 34 0.52 27.34 3.99
CA GLY A 34 0.48 27.90 2.63
C GLY A 34 1.30 27.09 1.61
N GLN A 35 1.98 26.02 2.03
CA GLN A 35 2.61 25.08 1.09
C GLN A 35 1.58 24.16 0.44
N THR A 36 1.95 23.60 -0.72
CA THR A 36 1.19 22.56 -1.42
C THR A 36 2.00 21.27 -1.39
N VAL A 37 1.35 20.15 -1.07
CA VAL A 37 1.91 18.80 -1.12
C VAL A 37 1.35 18.09 -2.33
N TYR A 38 2.19 17.72 -3.28
CA TYR A 38 1.84 16.80 -4.38
C TYR A 38 2.04 15.37 -3.92
N TRP A 39 0.93 14.74 -3.48
CA TRP A 39 0.94 13.35 -3.03
C TRP A 39 0.71 12.41 -4.20
N ASN A 40 1.76 11.73 -4.61
CA ASN A 40 1.74 10.70 -5.63
C ASN A 40 1.27 9.38 -5.01
N ALA A 41 0.04 8.99 -5.30
CA ALA A 41 -0.63 7.85 -4.69
C ALA A 41 -1.47 7.10 -5.72
N TRP A 42 -1.67 5.79 -5.49
CA TRP A 42 -2.52 4.98 -6.33
C TRP A 42 -3.94 5.55 -6.41
N GLY A 43 -4.45 5.71 -7.64
CA GLY A 43 -5.71 6.37 -7.94
C GLY A 43 -6.79 5.47 -8.54
N GLY A 44 -6.63 4.14 -8.48
CA GLY A 44 -7.51 3.18 -9.15
C GLY A 44 -8.86 2.94 -8.46
N SER A 45 -9.11 3.47 -7.26
CA SER A 45 -10.35 3.33 -6.49
C SER A 45 -10.97 4.68 -6.16
N THR A 46 -12.28 4.81 -6.34
CA THR A 46 -13.04 6.02 -5.97
C THR A 46 -12.96 6.25 -4.46
N THR A 47 -13.12 5.21 -3.65
CA THR A 47 -13.08 5.31 -2.19
C THR A 47 -11.73 5.80 -1.68
N THR A 48 -10.63 5.31 -2.27
CA THR A 48 -9.27 5.78 -1.97
C THR A 48 -9.11 7.26 -2.36
N ASN A 49 -9.58 7.64 -3.55
CA ASN A 49 -9.51 9.02 -4.02
C ASN A 49 -10.30 9.98 -3.10
N ASP A 50 -11.48 9.55 -2.66
CA ASP A 50 -12.35 10.33 -1.77
C ASP A 50 -11.74 10.46 -0.36
N PHE A 51 -11.09 9.41 0.15
CA PHE A 51 -10.36 9.48 1.40
C PHE A 51 -9.19 10.48 1.31
N ILE A 52 -8.38 10.43 0.26
CA ILE A 52 -7.27 11.38 0.07
C ILE A 52 -7.78 12.82 -0.07
N ALA A 53 -8.91 13.03 -0.77
CA ALA A 53 -9.54 14.35 -0.87
C ALA A 53 -9.98 14.86 0.50
N TRP A 54 -10.61 14.00 1.32
CA TRP A 54 -10.99 14.35 2.68
C TRP A 54 -9.77 14.68 3.57
N VAL A 55 -8.67 13.92 3.47
CA VAL A 55 -7.40 14.26 4.14
C VAL A 55 -6.97 15.68 3.76
N GLY A 56 -7.06 16.01 2.46
CA GLY A 56 -6.74 17.36 1.95
C GLY A 56 -7.59 18.45 2.58
N GLU A 57 -8.91 18.24 2.71
CA GLU A 57 -9.82 19.17 3.40
C GLU A 57 -9.39 19.38 4.85
N ARG A 58 -9.11 18.30 5.59
CA ARG A 58 -8.75 18.37 7.01
C ARG A 58 -7.40 19.08 7.25
N VAL A 59 -6.35 18.72 6.48
CA VAL A 59 -5.04 19.38 6.66
C VAL A 59 -5.06 20.84 6.21
N PHE A 60 -5.95 21.19 5.27
CA PHE A 60 -6.16 22.61 4.92
C PHE A 60 -6.85 23.38 6.06
N GLU A 61 -7.91 22.82 6.63
CA GLU A 61 -8.65 23.46 7.74
C GLU A 61 -7.76 23.65 8.97
N ASP A 62 -6.98 22.65 9.35
CA ASP A 62 -6.24 22.66 10.61
C ASP A 62 -4.87 23.35 10.48
N TYR A 63 -4.20 23.19 9.34
CA TYR A 63 -2.81 23.63 9.16
C TYR A 63 -2.61 24.63 8.01
N GLY A 64 -3.58 24.84 7.13
CA GLY A 64 -3.46 25.67 5.94
C GLY A 64 -2.54 25.06 4.87
N VAL A 65 -2.44 23.72 4.85
CA VAL A 65 -1.69 22.96 3.85
C VAL A 65 -2.64 22.53 2.73
N THR A 66 -2.27 22.78 1.48
CA THR A 66 -3.01 22.27 0.32
C THR A 66 -2.48 20.89 -0.04
N LEU A 67 -3.35 19.92 -0.24
CA LEU A 67 -3.00 18.57 -0.69
C LEU A 67 -3.54 18.33 -2.10
N GLU A 68 -2.64 17.99 -3.02
CA GLU A 68 -2.97 17.66 -4.41
C GLU A 68 -2.67 16.16 -4.66
N HIS A 69 -3.72 15.37 -4.91
CA HIS A 69 -3.58 13.95 -5.24
C HIS A 69 -3.13 13.78 -6.69
N VAL A 70 -1.87 13.40 -6.90
CA VAL A 70 -1.34 12.98 -8.20
C VAL A 70 -1.56 11.47 -8.35
N LYS A 71 -2.58 11.10 -9.15
CA LYS A 71 -3.03 9.72 -9.29
C LYS A 71 -2.03 8.89 -10.09
N LEU A 72 -1.51 7.84 -9.48
CA LEU A 72 -0.65 6.85 -10.11
C LEU A 72 -1.43 5.58 -10.44
N THR A 73 -1.00 4.89 -11.49
CA THR A 73 -1.35 3.49 -11.77
C THR A 73 -0.34 2.56 -11.13
N ASP A 74 0.94 2.96 -11.11
CA ASP A 74 2.06 2.23 -10.50
C ASP A 74 2.99 3.20 -9.77
N THR A 75 3.36 2.86 -8.54
CA THR A 75 4.29 3.66 -7.71
C THR A 75 5.70 3.73 -8.32
N ALA A 76 6.11 2.75 -9.12
CA ALA A 76 7.41 2.75 -9.80
C ALA A 76 7.61 3.97 -10.73
N ASP A 77 6.52 4.57 -11.24
CA ASP A 77 6.58 5.79 -12.04
C ASP A 77 7.10 6.97 -11.20
N ALA A 78 6.64 7.10 -9.95
CA ALA A 78 7.12 8.14 -9.04
C ALA A 78 8.60 7.92 -8.66
N VAL A 79 9.01 6.68 -8.38
CA VAL A 79 10.42 6.34 -8.11
C VAL A 79 11.31 6.71 -9.28
N THR A 80 10.90 6.35 -10.50
CA THR A 80 11.62 6.68 -11.75
C THR A 80 11.71 8.19 -11.94
N ARG A 81 10.67 8.95 -11.61
CA ARG A 81 10.67 10.41 -11.70
C ARG A 81 11.70 11.02 -10.75
N VAL A 82 11.71 10.64 -9.47
CA VAL A 82 12.68 11.16 -8.48
C VAL A 82 14.11 10.80 -8.87
N LEU A 83 14.34 9.57 -9.35
CA LEU A 83 15.66 9.15 -9.84
C LEU A 83 16.12 9.98 -11.04
N SER A 84 15.21 10.31 -11.96
CA SER A 84 15.51 11.13 -13.13
C SER A 84 15.87 12.56 -12.74
N GLU A 85 15.17 13.14 -11.75
CA GLU A 85 15.46 14.46 -11.19
C GLU A 85 16.85 14.49 -10.54
N ARG A 86 17.21 13.45 -9.76
CA ARG A 86 18.57 13.29 -9.19
C ARG A 86 19.63 13.26 -10.27
N GLN A 87 19.40 12.49 -11.35
CA GLN A 87 20.35 12.42 -12.47
C GLN A 87 20.48 13.73 -13.24
N ALA A 88 19.42 14.56 -13.25
CA ALA A 88 19.43 15.89 -13.84
C ALA A 88 20.07 16.97 -12.93
N GLY A 89 20.36 16.63 -11.66
CA GLY A 89 20.87 17.57 -10.66
C GLY A 89 19.77 18.47 -10.08
N GLU A 90 18.51 18.06 -10.15
CA GLU A 90 17.36 18.75 -9.56
C GLU A 90 17.22 18.32 -8.08
N ASP A 91 18.12 18.81 -7.23
CA ASP A 91 18.23 18.38 -5.83
C ASP A 91 17.30 19.20 -4.89
N THR A 92 16.50 20.12 -5.41
CA THR A 92 15.50 20.93 -4.68
C THR A 92 14.28 21.15 -5.56
N ASP A 93 13.14 21.42 -4.92
CA ASP A 93 11.88 21.73 -5.62
C ASP A 93 11.46 20.65 -6.63
N GLY A 94 11.65 19.37 -6.27
CA GLY A 94 11.22 18.23 -7.05
C GLY A 94 9.70 18.24 -7.31
N ALA A 95 9.28 17.52 -8.33
CA ALA A 95 7.87 17.48 -8.75
C ALA A 95 6.98 16.67 -7.79
N ILE A 96 7.56 15.94 -6.84
CA ILE A 96 6.89 15.04 -5.92
C ILE A 96 7.24 15.42 -4.49
N ASP A 97 6.22 15.61 -3.64
CA ASP A 97 6.43 15.93 -2.23
C ASP A 97 6.16 14.74 -1.31
N MET A 98 5.28 13.84 -1.68
CA MET A 98 4.96 12.64 -0.92
C MET A 98 4.57 11.49 -1.84
N ILE A 99 4.94 10.28 -1.47
CA ILE A 99 4.63 9.05 -2.23
C ILE A 99 3.95 8.06 -1.28
N TRP A 100 2.83 7.46 -1.71
CA TRP A 100 2.36 6.21 -1.12
C TRP A 100 3.26 5.10 -1.66
N ILE A 101 4.02 4.45 -0.80
CA ILE A 101 5.11 3.59 -1.20
C ILE A 101 5.15 2.33 -0.34
N ASN A 102 5.57 1.22 -0.93
CA ASN A 102 5.82 -0.04 -0.23
C ASN A 102 6.85 -0.90 -0.97
N GLY A 103 7.48 -1.80 -0.24
CA GLY A 103 8.23 -2.95 -0.73
C GLY A 103 9.42 -2.58 -1.61
N SER A 104 9.42 -3.08 -2.86
CA SER A 104 10.54 -2.87 -3.77
C SER A 104 10.78 -1.41 -4.13
N ASN A 105 9.72 -0.59 -4.16
CA ASN A 105 9.82 0.84 -4.44
C ASN A 105 10.50 1.58 -3.28
N PHE A 106 10.12 1.29 -2.03
CA PHE A 106 10.79 1.85 -0.85
C PHE A 106 12.25 1.41 -0.80
N ASN A 107 12.53 0.12 -0.93
CA ASN A 107 13.90 -0.41 -0.94
C ASN A 107 14.77 0.28 -2.01
N ALA A 108 14.26 0.44 -3.24
CA ALA A 108 14.99 1.09 -4.32
C ALA A 108 15.30 2.57 -4.02
N MET A 109 14.33 3.32 -3.46
CA MET A 109 14.56 4.71 -3.08
C MET A 109 15.55 4.83 -1.91
N LYS A 110 15.47 3.92 -0.94
CA LYS A 110 16.37 3.89 0.22
C LYS A 110 17.81 3.57 -0.19
N GLU A 111 18.02 2.55 -1.02
CA GLU A 111 19.35 2.17 -1.54
C GLU A 111 19.99 3.27 -2.40
N ALA A 112 19.17 4.09 -3.06
CA ALA A 112 19.64 5.18 -3.93
C ALA A 112 19.74 6.54 -3.20
N ASP A 113 19.55 6.60 -1.87
CA ASP A 113 19.55 7.83 -1.06
C ASP A 113 18.55 8.87 -1.60
N LEU A 114 17.35 8.45 -2.02
CA LEU A 114 16.32 9.32 -2.61
C LEU A 114 15.24 9.77 -1.62
N LEU A 115 15.40 9.47 -0.32
CA LEU A 115 14.42 9.76 0.71
C LEU A 115 14.90 10.89 1.64
N PHE A 116 13.96 11.72 2.07
CA PHE A 116 14.15 12.64 3.19
C PHE A 116 13.89 11.90 4.51
N GLY A 117 14.72 12.12 5.50
CA GLY A 117 14.56 11.52 6.83
C GLY A 117 15.88 11.32 7.58
N PRO A 118 15.83 10.65 8.77
CA PRO A 118 14.63 10.08 9.39
C PRO A 118 13.70 11.15 9.97
N TYR A 119 12.37 10.99 9.75
CA TYR A 119 11.39 11.96 10.25
C TYR A 119 10.22 11.30 11.01
N ALA A 120 9.76 10.12 10.57
CA ALA A 120 8.48 9.54 10.96
C ALA A 120 8.35 9.33 12.46
N GLU A 121 9.38 8.77 13.11
CA GLU A 121 9.40 8.46 14.54
C GLU A 121 9.43 9.71 15.45
N GLN A 122 9.67 10.89 14.87
CA GLN A 122 9.71 12.17 15.58
C GLN A 122 8.40 12.94 15.47
N LEU A 123 7.45 12.46 14.65
CA LEU A 123 6.15 13.11 14.49
C LEU A 123 5.28 12.91 15.75
N PRO A 124 4.46 13.91 16.16
CA PRO A 124 3.68 13.82 17.40
C PRO A 124 2.78 12.58 17.50
N ASN A 125 2.10 12.19 16.42
CA ASN A 125 1.19 11.05 16.43
C ASN A 125 1.91 9.69 16.38
N TRP A 126 3.23 9.66 16.20
CA TRP A 126 4.01 8.43 16.39
C TRP A 126 3.87 7.87 17.80
N ALA A 127 3.63 8.72 18.78
CA ALA A 127 3.48 8.32 20.19
C ALA A 127 2.30 7.35 20.44
N VAL A 128 1.34 7.28 19.53
CA VAL A 128 0.18 6.38 19.61
C VAL A 128 0.22 5.25 18.56
N VAL A 129 1.31 5.12 17.79
CA VAL A 129 1.50 4.01 16.85
C VAL A 129 1.87 2.72 17.60
N ASP A 130 1.29 1.61 17.22
CA ASP A 130 1.54 0.28 17.80
C ASP A 130 2.83 -0.35 17.26
N VAL A 131 3.95 0.15 17.74
CA VAL A 131 5.29 -0.32 17.35
C VAL A 131 5.56 -1.75 17.85
N ALA A 132 4.92 -2.16 18.94
CA ALA A 132 5.15 -3.47 19.55
C ALA A 132 4.30 -4.59 18.92
N GLY A 133 3.08 -4.26 18.50
CA GLY A 133 2.11 -5.24 18.00
C GLY A 133 1.98 -5.30 16.48
N LYS A 134 2.58 -4.33 15.74
CA LYS A 134 2.42 -4.22 14.28
C LYS A 134 3.75 -3.99 13.57
N THR A 135 3.83 -4.43 12.31
CA THR A 135 5.02 -4.31 11.47
C THR A 135 5.17 -2.91 10.87
N VAL A 136 5.17 -1.86 11.73
CA VAL A 136 5.22 -0.45 11.31
C VAL A 136 6.64 0.13 11.23
N GLN A 137 7.65 -0.65 11.62
CA GLN A 137 9.08 -0.29 11.51
C GLN A 137 9.82 -1.11 10.46
N SER A 138 9.08 -1.87 9.64
CA SER A 138 9.63 -2.68 8.56
C SER A 138 8.66 -2.70 7.39
N ASP A 139 9.15 -2.40 6.19
CA ASP A 139 8.41 -2.54 4.94
C ASP A 139 8.98 -3.71 4.15
N PHE A 140 8.19 -4.76 3.94
CA PHE A 140 8.59 -6.02 3.30
C PHE A 140 9.97 -6.51 3.81
N THR A 141 10.13 -6.64 5.12
CA THR A 141 11.38 -7.01 5.80
C THR A 141 12.51 -5.97 5.78
N VAL A 142 12.39 -4.88 5.01
CA VAL A 142 13.36 -3.78 5.01
C VAL A 142 13.06 -2.84 6.17
N PRO A 143 14.01 -2.58 7.11
CA PRO A 143 13.80 -1.62 8.19
C PRO A 143 13.48 -0.22 7.65
N THR A 144 12.44 0.43 8.18
CA THR A 144 12.04 1.77 7.75
C THR A 144 13.03 2.84 8.19
N GLU A 145 13.64 2.66 9.37
CA GLU A 145 14.59 3.59 9.98
C GLU A 145 14.08 5.04 10.04
N GLY A 146 12.76 5.20 10.11
CA GLY A 146 12.09 6.50 10.16
C GLY A 146 12.02 7.27 8.83
N TYR A 147 12.37 6.66 7.70
CA TYR A 147 12.28 7.29 6.37
C TYR A 147 10.88 7.22 5.73
N GLU A 148 9.99 6.45 6.32
CA GLU A 148 8.58 6.39 5.92
C GLU A 148 7.67 6.31 7.15
N SER A 149 6.44 6.80 6.99
CA SER A 149 5.43 6.89 8.03
C SER A 149 4.27 5.93 7.72
N PRO A 150 3.87 5.04 8.64
CA PRO A 150 2.76 4.15 8.43
C PRO A 150 1.43 4.93 8.51
N TRP A 151 0.45 4.54 7.69
CA TRP A 151 -0.86 5.19 7.73
C TRP A 151 -2.06 4.25 7.68
N ALA A 152 -1.87 2.97 7.37
CA ALA A 152 -2.92 1.96 7.39
C ALA A 152 -2.31 0.57 7.50
N MET A 153 -3.08 -0.39 8.03
CA MET A 153 -2.75 -1.82 7.95
C MET A 153 -3.62 -2.47 6.88
N ALA A 154 -2.99 -3.28 6.05
CA ALA A 154 -3.65 -4.05 5.01
C ALA A 154 -3.39 -5.55 5.24
N GLN A 155 -4.31 -6.41 4.81
CA GLN A 155 -4.16 -7.86 4.88
C GLN A 155 -4.86 -8.51 3.70
N VAL A 156 -4.25 -9.54 3.12
CA VAL A 156 -4.85 -10.34 2.07
C VAL A 156 -6.11 -11.03 2.59
N VAL A 157 -7.17 -10.86 1.83
CA VAL A 157 -8.44 -11.55 2.02
C VAL A 157 -8.91 -12.10 0.68
N PHE A 158 -9.77 -13.11 0.72
CA PHE A 158 -10.46 -13.61 -0.45
C PHE A 158 -11.93 -13.20 -0.37
N ILE A 159 -12.47 -12.73 -1.49
CA ILE A 159 -13.88 -12.35 -1.64
C ILE A 159 -14.56 -13.44 -2.44
N HIS A 160 -15.69 -13.96 -1.94
CA HIS A 160 -16.46 -14.99 -2.61
C HIS A 160 -17.96 -14.70 -2.61
N ASP A 161 -18.68 -15.19 -3.62
CA ASP A 161 -20.14 -15.21 -3.60
C ASP A 161 -20.61 -16.49 -2.91
N THR A 162 -21.30 -16.37 -1.77
CA THR A 162 -21.78 -17.53 -1.00
C THR A 162 -22.90 -18.30 -1.69
N GLN A 163 -23.47 -17.80 -2.79
CA GLN A 163 -24.44 -18.57 -3.58
C GLN A 163 -23.76 -19.67 -4.40
N ASP A 164 -22.55 -19.40 -4.90
CA ASP A 164 -21.80 -20.31 -5.77
C ASP A 164 -20.63 -20.99 -5.04
N LEU A 165 -20.04 -20.32 -4.05
CA LEU A 165 -19.02 -20.87 -3.13
C LEU A 165 -19.47 -20.64 -1.67
N PRO A 166 -20.31 -21.55 -1.10
CA PRO A 166 -20.92 -21.34 0.22
C PRO A 166 -19.94 -21.33 1.39
N GLU A 167 -18.87 -22.10 1.31
CA GLU A 167 -17.90 -22.28 2.39
C GLU A 167 -16.53 -21.68 2.01
N PRO A 168 -15.82 -21.06 2.96
CA PRO A 168 -14.44 -20.60 2.76
C PRO A 168 -13.49 -21.75 2.36
N LEU A 169 -12.47 -21.42 1.57
CA LEU A 169 -11.39 -22.34 1.22
C LEU A 169 -10.22 -22.15 2.20
N GLY A 170 -9.71 -23.25 2.78
CA GLY A 170 -8.76 -23.20 3.88
C GLY A 170 -7.33 -22.87 3.48
N ASP A 171 -6.89 -23.28 2.28
CA ASP A 171 -5.51 -23.17 1.81
C ASP A 171 -5.43 -23.14 0.27
N MET A 172 -4.23 -23.00 -0.28
CA MET A 172 -4.02 -23.00 -1.73
C MET A 172 -4.34 -24.34 -2.39
N ALA A 173 -4.22 -25.46 -1.66
CA ALA A 173 -4.60 -26.76 -2.18
C ALA A 173 -6.12 -26.86 -2.36
N ALA A 174 -6.90 -26.35 -1.41
CA ALA A 174 -8.36 -26.24 -1.50
C ALA A 174 -8.79 -25.30 -2.64
N ILE A 175 -8.09 -24.18 -2.87
CA ILE A 175 -8.33 -23.30 -4.01
C ILE A 175 -8.11 -24.03 -5.33
N LEU A 176 -7.04 -24.82 -5.46
CA LEU A 176 -6.75 -25.60 -6.66
C LEU A 176 -7.81 -26.71 -6.89
N GLU A 177 -8.19 -27.44 -5.82
CA GLU A 177 -9.22 -28.47 -5.89
C GLU A 177 -10.57 -27.89 -6.35
N TRP A 178 -11.00 -26.79 -5.70
CA TRP A 178 -12.24 -26.09 -6.04
C TRP A 178 -12.20 -25.54 -7.47
N SER A 179 -11.10 -24.89 -7.87
CA SER A 179 -10.93 -24.35 -9.22
C SER A 179 -10.93 -25.43 -10.30
N THR A 180 -10.39 -26.62 -9.99
CA THR A 180 -10.42 -27.77 -10.88
C THR A 180 -11.85 -28.32 -11.06
N ALA A 181 -12.65 -28.32 -9.98
CA ALA A 181 -14.06 -28.72 -10.04
C ALA A 181 -14.96 -27.67 -10.68
N ASN A 182 -14.56 -26.38 -10.66
CA ASN A 182 -15.32 -25.24 -11.15
C ASN A 182 -14.49 -24.42 -12.16
N PRO A 183 -14.11 -24.98 -13.31
CA PRO A 183 -13.20 -24.32 -14.24
C PRO A 183 -13.78 -23.02 -14.78
N GLY A 184 -12.96 -21.99 -14.82
CA GLY A 184 -13.35 -20.66 -15.28
C GLY A 184 -13.91 -19.73 -14.19
N ARG A 185 -14.07 -20.23 -12.93
CA ARG A 185 -14.72 -19.46 -11.86
C ARG A 185 -13.76 -18.72 -10.93
N PHE A 186 -12.44 -18.76 -11.20
CA PHE A 186 -11.41 -18.04 -10.49
C PHE A 186 -10.45 -17.34 -11.45
N THR A 187 -9.93 -16.19 -11.04
CA THR A 187 -8.79 -15.51 -11.64
C THR A 187 -8.16 -14.55 -10.64
N TYR A 188 -7.03 -13.97 -11.00
CA TYR A 188 -6.34 -12.89 -10.27
C TYR A 188 -5.78 -11.88 -11.26
N PRO A 189 -5.46 -10.63 -10.87
CA PRO A 189 -4.86 -9.64 -11.75
C PRO A 189 -3.54 -10.11 -12.33
N GLN A 190 -3.23 -9.70 -13.56
CA GLN A 190 -1.96 -10.06 -14.20
C GLN A 190 -0.80 -9.34 -13.53
N PRO A 191 0.25 -10.06 -13.04
CA PRO A 191 1.53 -9.42 -12.70
C PRO A 191 2.05 -8.55 -13.88
N PRO A 192 2.74 -7.43 -13.63
CA PRO A 192 3.25 -7.00 -12.35
C PRO A 192 2.26 -6.19 -11.48
N ASP A 193 0.94 -6.20 -11.78
CA ASP A 193 -0.05 -5.60 -10.88
C ASP A 193 0.20 -6.04 -9.43
N PHE A 194 0.10 -5.10 -8.48
CA PHE A 194 0.42 -5.34 -7.08
C PHE A 194 -0.39 -6.51 -6.50
N LEU A 195 -1.70 -6.55 -6.76
CA LEU A 195 -2.58 -7.59 -6.24
C LEU A 195 -2.32 -8.95 -6.90
N GLY A 196 -2.04 -8.96 -8.21
CA GLY A 196 -1.63 -10.16 -8.92
C GLY A 196 -0.35 -10.75 -8.36
N THR A 197 0.68 -9.93 -8.15
CA THR A 197 1.93 -10.35 -7.53
C THR A 197 1.71 -10.76 -6.06
N THR A 198 0.79 -10.12 -5.35
CA THR A 198 0.42 -10.51 -3.98
C THR A 198 -0.20 -11.91 -3.94
N PHE A 199 -1.04 -12.27 -4.92
CA PHE A 199 -1.55 -13.66 -5.02
C PHE A 199 -0.40 -14.68 -5.15
N LEU A 200 0.62 -14.37 -5.96
CA LEU A 200 1.78 -15.27 -6.11
C LEU A 200 2.56 -15.40 -4.80
N LYS A 201 2.77 -14.30 -4.08
CA LYS A 201 3.43 -14.30 -2.77
C LYS A 201 2.64 -15.10 -1.75
N GLN A 202 1.32 -14.85 -1.66
CA GLN A 202 0.44 -15.59 -0.75
C GLN A 202 0.45 -17.10 -1.06
N ALA A 203 0.40 -17.46 -2.34
CA ALA A 203 0.49 -18.87 -2.73
C ALA A 203 1.85 -19.48 -2.33
N LEU A 204 2.96 -18.77 -2.54
CA LEU A 204 4.28 -19.27 -2.15
C LEU A 204 4.39 -19.44 -0.63
N VAL A 205 3.93 -18.47 0.16
CA VAL A 205 3.94 -18.55 1.63
C VAL A 205 3.15 -19.76 2.13
N ASP A 206 1.96 -20.00 1.57
CA ASP A 206 1.09 -21.12 1.97
C ASP A 206 1.63 -22.50 1.54
N LEU A 207 2.35 -22.56 0.40
CA LEU A 207 2.87 -23.81 -0.16
C LEU A 207 4.21 -24.27 0.44
N LEU A 208 4.87 -23.42 1.23
CA LEU A 208 6.15 -23.75 1.87
C LEU A 208 5.93 -24.31 3.28
N ASP A 209 6.63 -25.40 3.60
CA ASP A 209 6.65 -25.94 4.97
C ASP A 209 7.25 -24.95 5.99
N ASP A 210 8.24 -24.15 5.55
CA ASP A 210 8.87 -23.09 6.34
C ASP A 210 9.04 -21.83 5.49
N PRO A 211 8.10 -20.87 5.57
CA PRO A 211 8.17 -19.64 4.81
C PRO A 211 9.19 -18.63 5.35
N SER A 212 9.88 -18.88 6.47
CA SER A 212 10.85 -17.95 7.06
C SER A 212 12.03 -17.63 6.13
N ILE A 213 12.35 -18.51 5.18
CA ILE A 213 13.36 -18.28 4.14
C ILE A 213 13.03 -17.04 3.27
N LEU A 214 11.76 -16.73 3.13
CA LEU A 214 11.30 -15.60 2.34
C LEU A 214 11.60 -14.24 2.98
N ALA A 215 11.96 -14.21 4.27
CA ALA A 215 12.44 -13.00 4.93
C ALA A 215 13.85 -12.58 4.49
N LEU A 216 14.60 -13.48 3.87
CA LEU A 216 15.94 -13.23 3.33
C LEU A 216 15.86 -12.86 1.85
N PRO A 217 16.85 -12.10 1.31
CA PRO A 217 16.92 -11.83 -0.11
C PRO A 217 16.95 -13.12 -0.96
N ALA A 218 16.22 -13.11 -2.08
CA ALA A 218 16.28 -14.18 -3.06
C ALA A 218 17.66 -14.23 -3.73
N THR A 219 18.33 -15.39 -3.68
CA THR A 219 19.61 -15.62 -4.35
C THR A 219 19.44 -16.58 -5.53
N ASP A 220 20.40 -16.59 -6.46
CA ASP A 220 20.37 -17.53 -7.60
C ASP A 220 20.47 -18.99 -7.15
N GLU A 221 21.08 -19.23 -5.98
CA GLU A 221 21.27 -20.57 -5.41
C GLU A 221 19.97 -21.13 -4.78
N THR A 222 19.14 -20.27 -4.19
CA THR A 222 17.95 -20.70 -3.43
C THR A 222 16.66 -20.52 -4.22
N TYR A 223 16.62 -19.59 -5.15
CA TYR A 223 15.38 -19.16 -5.82
C TYR A 223 14.63 -20.32 -6.51
N ALA A 224 15.34 -21.14 -7.28
CA ALA A 224 14.72 -22.21 -8.05
C ALA A 224 14.03 -23.25 -7.14
N ASP A 225 14.71 -23.65 -6.06
CA ASP A 225 14.19 -24.67 -5.14
C ASP A 225 13.04 -24.13 -4.31
N VAL A 226 13.15 -22.88 -3.81
CA VAL A 226 12.10 -22.24 -3.00
C VAL A 226 10.85 -21.96 -3.81
N THR A 227 10.96 -21.57 -5.08
CA THR A 227 9.80 -21.28 -5.93
C THR A 227 9.23 -22.49 -6.66
N ALA A 228 9.88 -23.66 -6.61
CA ALA A 228 9.40 -24.85 -7.30
C ALA A 228 7.95 -25.24 -6.94
N PRO A 229 7.50 -25.22 -5.66
CA PRO A 229 6.12 -25.52 -5.30
C PRO A 229 5.12 -24.54 -5.93
N LEU A 230 5.47 -23.24 -5.98
CA LEU A 230 4.63 -22.22 -6.62
C LEU A 230 4.43 -22.52 -8.10
N TRP A 231 5.49 -22.84 -8.83
CA TRP A 231 5.38 -23.12 -10.26
C TRP A 231 4.58 -24.39 -10.54
N GLN A 232 4.73 -25.44 -9.73
CA GLN A 232 3.92 -26.64 -9.83
C GLN A 232 2.43 -26.36 -9.58
N PHE A 233 2.12 -25.55 -8.58
CA PHE A 233 0.76 -25.11 -8.29
C PHE A 233 0.18 -24.28 -9.44
N LEU A 234 0.91 -23.31 -9.97
CA LEU A 234 0.45 -22.45 -11.07
C LEU A 234 0.29 -23.21 -12.39
N ASP A 235 1.15 -24.19 -12.69
CA ASP A 235 1.01 -25.07 -13.85
C ASP A 235 -0.31 -25.88 -13.79
N ALA A 236 -0.71 -26.30 -12.60
CA ALA A 236 -1.97 -27.01 -12.38
C ALA A 236 -3.18 -26.06 -12.36
N LEU A 237 -3.04 -24.87 -11.77
CA LEU A 237 -4.11 -23.88 -11.61
C LEU A 237 -4.46 -23.18 -12.93
N THR A 238 -3.45 -22.75 -13.70
CA THR A 238 -3.64 -21.90 -14.89
C THR A 238 -4.68 -22.43 -15.89
N PRO A 239 -4.73 -23.74 -16.23
CA PRO A 239 -5.76 -24.25 -17.15
C PRO A 239 -7.19 -24.15 -16.60
N THR A 240 -7.36 -24.05 -15.28
CA THR A 240 -8.67 -23.97 -14.61
C THR A 240 -9.18 -22.55 -14.41
N LEU A 241 -8.31 -21.55 -14.61
CA LEU A 241 -8.66 -20.13 -14.44
C LEU A 241 -9.69 -19.65 -15.48
N TRP A 242 -10.28 -18.49 -15.20
CA TRP A 242 -11.11 -17.74 -16.12
C TRP A 242 -10.45 -17.68 -17.51
N ARG A 243 -11.25 -17.98 -18.56
CA ARG A 243 -10.77 -18.11 -19.94
C ARG A 243 -9.58 -19.09 -20.10
N SER A 244 -9.44 -20.05 -19.19
CA SER A 244 -8.36 -21.04 -19.17
C SER A 244 -6.97 -20.41 -19.12
N GLY A 245 -6.80 -19.33 -18.34
CA GLY A 245 -5.53 -18.63 -18.17
C GLY A 245 -5.03 -17.91 -19.42
N ARG A 246 -5.91 -17.66 -20.42
CA ARG A 246 -5.55 -16.95 -21.65
C ARG A 246 -5.93 -15.46 -21.61
N ALA A 247 -6.48 -15.00 -20.50
CA ALA A 247 -6.76 -13.63 -20.20
C ALA A 247 -6.77 -13.46 -18.67
N TYR A 248 -6.37 -12.29 -18.20
CA TYR A 248 -6.37 -11.91 -16.80
C TYR A 248 -6.93 -10.49 -16.67
N PRO A 249 -7.61 -10.14 -15.56
CA PRO A 249 -7.94 -8.76 -15.29
C PRO A 249 -6.66 -7.92 -15.13
N ALA A 250 -6.71 -6.68 -15.56
CA ALA A 250 -5.55 -5.79 -15.48
C ALA A 250 -5.30 -5.26 -14.06
N THR A 251 -6.34 -5.20 -13.22
CA THR A 251 -6.31 -4.60 -11.88
C THR A 251 -7.29 -5.30 -10.94
N GLY A 252 -7.15 -5.06 -9.62
CA GLY A 252 -8.11 -5.52 -8.61
C GLY A 252 -9.55 -5.09 -8.90
N PRO A 253 -9.84 -3.79 -9.17
CA PRO A 253 -11.19 -3.37 -9.57
C PRO A 253 -11.75 -4.09 -10.79
N ALA A 254 -10.91 -4.41 -11.79
CA ALA A 254 -11.35 -5.20 -12.93
C ALA A 254 -11.69 -6.65 -12.54
N GLN A 255 -10.96 -7.24 -11.60
CA GLN A 255 -11.28 -8.56 -11.03
C GLN A 255 -12.60 -8.52 -10.25
N LEU A 256 -12.82 -7.49 -9.43
CA LEU A 256 -14.06 -7.34 -8.65
C LEU A 256 -15.28 -7.22 -9.56
N GLN A 257 -15.14 -6.54 -10.72
CA GLN A 257 -16.18 -6.46 -11.73
C GLN A 257 -16.57 -7.83 -12.30
N LEU A 258 -15.62 -8.77 -12.42
CA LEU A 258 -15.93 -10.14 -12.88
C LEU A 258 -16.80 -10.90 -11.86
N ILE A 259 -16.65 -10.65 -10.54
CA ILE A 259 -17.61 -11.17 -9.53
C ILE A 259 -18.98 -10.52 -9.72
N ALA A 260 -19.02 -9.20 -9.87
CA ALA A 260 -20.29 -8.48 -10.08
C ALA A 260 -21.06 -8.97 -11.31
N ASP A 261 -20.35 -9.31 -12.37
CA ASP A 261 -20.92 -9.84 -13.62
C ASP A 261 -21.22 -11.35 -13.54
N GLY A 262 -20.89 -12.03 -12.44
CA GLY A 262 -21.08 -13.47 -12.27
C GLY A 262 -20.17 -14.32 -13.15
N GLU A 263 -19.06 -13.78 -13.65
CA GLU A 263 -18.08 -14.52 -14.46
C GLU A 263 -17.11 -15.33 -13.60
N VAL A 264 -16.82 -14.86 -12.38
CA VAL A 264 -16.01 -15.58 -11.37
C VAL A 264 -16.71 -15.53 -10.00
N ASP A 265 -16.39 -16.49 -9.12
CA ASP A 265 -16.98 -16.62 -7.78
C ASP A 265 -15.97 -16.31 -6.67
N LEU A 266 -14.70 -16.16 -7.03
CA LEU A 266 -13.58 -15.95 -6.10
C LEU A 266 -12.66 -14.87 -6.62
N ALA A 267 -12.29 -13.94 -5.74
CA ALA A 267 -11.29 -12.90 -5.98
C ALA A 267 -10.36 -12.75 -4.79
N ILE A 268 -9.20 -12.14 -5.02
CA ILE A 268 -8.28 -11.71 -3.95
C ILE A 268 -8.39 -10.20 -3.76
N SER A 269 -8.26 -9.73 -2.53
CA SER A 269 -8.14 -8.33 -2.17
C SER A 269 -7.04 -8.14 -1.12
N PHE A 270 -6.49 -6.93 -1.04
CA PHE A 270 -5.56 -6.54 0.02
C PHE A 270 -6.21 -5.56 1.02
N SER A 271 -7.52 -5.31 0.87
CA SER A 271 -8.32 -4.48 1.76
C SER A 271 -9.41 -5.34 2.43
N PRO A 272 -9.34 -5.58 3.75
CA PRO A 272 -10.34 -6.38 4.46
C PRO A 272 -11.78 -5.83 4.37
N GLY A 273 -11.94 -4.52 4.14
CA GLY A 273 -13.25 -3.87 4.03
C GLY A 273 -13.80 -3.76 2.61
N GLU A 274 -13.05 -4.13 1.57
CA GLU A 274 -13.41 -3.89 0.17
C GLU A 274 -14.77 -4.48 -0.21
N ALA A 275 -15.05 -5.70 0.19
CA ALA A 275 -16.33 -6.34 -0.11
C ALA A 275 -17.51 -5.60 0.52
N THR A 276 -17.39 -5.12 1.76
CA THR A 276 -18.44 -4.33 2.42
C THR A 276 -18.67 -2.99 1.69
N ALA A 277 -17.60 -2.28 1.33
CA ALA A 277 -17.70 -1.05 0.55
C ALA A 277 -18.37 -1.28 -0.81
N ALA A 278 -17.98 -2.36 -1.50
CA ALA A 278 -18.53 -2.71 -2.80
C ALA A 278 -20.02 -3.10 -2.72
N ILE A 279 -20.44 -3.81 -1.67
CA ILE A 279 -21.86 -4.11 -1.39
C ILE A 279 -22.64 -2.81 -1.13
N ALA A 280 -22.12 -1.92 -0.30
CA ALA A 280 -22.76 -0.64 0.03
C ALA A 280 -22.95 0.24 -1.21
N ASN A 281 -22.03 0.17 -2.17
CA ASN A 281 -22.06 0.89 -3.44
C ASN A 281 -22.80 0.13 -4.57
N ASN A 282 -23.48 -0.99 -4.26
CA ASN A 282 -24.16 -1.86 -5.24
C ASN A 282 -23.25 -2.38 -6.36
N GLN A 283 -21.96 -2.55 -6.08
CA GLN A 283 -20.96 -3.12 -6.97
C GLN A 283 -20.84 -4.64 -6.80
N LEU A 284 -21.16 -5.17 -5.61
CA LEU A 284 -21.21 -6.60 -5.33
C LEU A 284 -22.59 -7.01 -4.81
N PRO A 285 -22.97 -8.30 -5.00
CA PRO A 285 -24.20 -8.85 -4.45
C PRO A 285 -24.18 -8.90 -2.93
N GLN A 286 -25.35 -8.90 -2.29
CA GLN A 286 -25.52 -9.02 -0.85
C GLN A 286 -25.01 -10.36 -0.29
N SER A 287 -24.80 -11.35 -1.15
CA SER A 287 -24.22 -12.66 -0.84
C SER A 287 -22.72 -12.69 -0.76
N ALA A 288 -22.03 -11.63 -1.22
CA ALA A 288 -20.57 -11.56 -1.14
C ALA A 288 -20.09 -11.59 0.32
N ARG A 289 -19.05 -12.37 0.59
CA ARG A 289 -18.38 -12.51 1.88
C ARG A 289 -16.87 -12.50 1.70
N THR A 290 -16.17 -12.38 2.83
CA THR A 290 -14.71 -12.35 2.88
C THR A 290 -14.21 -13.48 3.77
N PHE A 291 -13.09 -14.09 3.42
CA PHE A 291 -12.39 -15.06 4.27
C PHE A 291 -10.87 -14.90 4.16
N VAL A 292 -10.16 -15.50 5.10
CA VAL A 292 -8.70 -15.67 5.10
C VAL A 292 -8.38 -17.17 5.10
N LEU A 293 -7.14 -17.51 4.71
CA LEU A 293 -6.68 -18.90 4.78
C LEU A 293 -6.43 -19.33 6.24
N GLU A 294 -6.55 -20.62 6.54
CA GLU A 294 -6.37 -21.17 7.89
C GLU A 294 -4.97 -20.94 8.46
N GLY A 295 -3.94 -20.96 7.60
CA GLY A 295 -2.55 -20.66 7.94
C GLY A 295 -2.29 -19.16 8.18
N GLY A 296 -3.29 -18.30 7.97
CA GLY A 296 -3.17 -16.85 7.95
C GLY A 296 -2.87 -16.32 6.55
N THR A 297 -2.90 -15.01 6.42
CA THR A 297 -2.64 -14.34 5.15
C THR A 297 -1.64 -13.21 5.30
N ILE A 298 -0.96 -12.86 4.21
CA ILE A 298 0.02 -11.78 4.16
C ILE A 298 -0.65 -10.47 4.54
N GLY A 299 0.01 -9.69 5.41
CA GLY A 299 -0.39 -8.34 5.75
C GLY A 299 0.82 -7.44 5.99
N ASN A 300 0.62 -6.15 5.75
CA ASN A 300 1.65 -5.14 5.94
C ASN A 300 1.05 -3.79 6.38
N ALA A 301 1.92 -2.85 6.73
CA ALA A 301 1.54 -1.45 6.83
C ALA A 301 1.64 -0.81 5.44
N SER A 302 0.73 0.12 5.15
CA SER A 302 0.87 1.08 4.06
C SER A 302 1.64 2.29 4.55
N PHE A 303 2.59 2.77 3.75
CA PHE A 303 3.48 3.86 4.15
C PHE A 303 3.40 5.07 3.20
N VAL A 304 3.80 6.21 3.72
CA VAL A 304 4.13 7.40 2.94
C VAL A 304 5.58 7.80 3.19
N ALA A 305 6.29 8.14 2.12
CA ALA A 305 7.66 8.65 2.17
C ALA A 305 7.76 10.03 1.50
N ILE A 306 8.76 10.79 1.90
CA ILE A 306 9.07 12.13 1.38
C ILE A 306 10.33 12.02 0.54
N PRO A 307 10.32 12.40 -0.76
CA PRO A 307 11.53 12.46 -1.56
C PRO A 307 12.55 13.48 -1.01
N TYR A 308 13.85 13.18 -1.17
CA TYR A 308 14.95 14.02 -0.68
C TYR A 308 14.89 15.46 -1.22
N ASN A 309 14.41 15.63 -2.45
CA ASN A 309 14.35 16.91 -3.17
C ASN A 309 12.98 17.60 -3.10
N SER A 310 12.04 17.12 -2.26
CA SER A 310 10.75 17.80 -2.07
C SER A 310 10.95 19.25 -1.64
N GLY A 311 10.19 20.15 -2.26
CA GLY A 311 10.12 21.58 -1.87
C GLY A 311 9.18 21.85 -0.69
N SER A 312 8.34 20.87 -0.31
CA SER A 312 7.29 21.02 0.70
C SER A 312 7.43 20.01 1.86
N LYS A 313 8.68 19.72 2.29
CA LYS A 313 8.97 18.71 3.33
C LYS A 313 8.21 18.98 4.63
N ALA A 314 8.07 20.24 5.06
CA ALA A 314 7.32 20.60 6.26
C ALA A 314 5.84 20.23 6.14
N ALA A 315 5.21 20.58 5.02
CA ALA A 315 3.82 20.26 4.77
C ALA A 315 3.60 18.74 4.58
N ALA A 316 4.54 18.02 3.92
CA ALA A 316 4.49 16.57 3.79
C ALA A 316 4.56 15.87 5.17
N MET A 317 5.39 16.36 6.11
CA MET A 317 5.41 15.88 7.49
C MET A 317 4.09 16.14 8.22
N VAL A 318 3.41 17.27 7.97
CA VAL A 318 2.08 17.56 8.53
C VAL A 318 1.05 16.55 8.02
N VAL A 319 1.03 16.26 6.72
CA VAL A 319 0.13 15.26 6.13
C VAL A 319 0.43 13.86 6.71
N ALA A 320 1.70 13.45 6.77
CA ALA A 320 2.11 12.17 7.34
C ALA A 320 1.69 12.05 8.82
N ASN A 321 1.87 13.11 9.62
CA ASN A 321 1.41 13.13 11.01
C ASN A 321 -0.12 13.03 11.11
N PHE A 322 -0.87 13.75 10.26
CA PHE A 322 -2.33 13.69 10.26
C PHE A 322 -2.82 12.28 9.91
N LEU A 323 -2.21 11.61 8.95
CA LEU A 323 -2.56 10.23 8.58
C LEU A 323 -2.44 9.23 9.74
N MET A 324 -1.53 9.47 10.70
CA MET A 324 -1.40 8.67 11.94
C MET A 324 -2.35 9.15 13.07
N SER A 325 -3.17 10.17 12.86
CA SER A 325 -4.10 10.65 13.90
C SER A 325 -5.24 9.66 14.13
N PRO A 326 -5.80 9.58 15.36
CA PRO A 326 -6.98 8.77 15.62
C PRO A 326 -8.17 9.09 14.71
N GLU A 327 -8.35 10.35 14.32
CA GLU A 327 -9.38 10.77 13.37
C GLU A 327 -9.21 10.15 11.99
N ALA A 328 -8.01 10.27 11.41
CA ALA A 328 -7.71 9.72 10.08
C ALA A 328 -7.76 8.19 10.10
N GLN A 329 -7.26 7.57 11.16
CA GLN A 329 -7.23 6.12 11.33
C GLN A 329 -8.64 5.53 11.50
N ALA A 330 -9.51 6.15 12.29
CA ALA A 330 -10.91 5.72 12.43
C ALA A 330 -11.66 5.82 11.09
N ARG A 331 -11.44 6.89 10.33
CA ARG A 331 -12.04 7.05 9.01
C ARG A 331 -11.50 6.04 7.99
N ALA A 332 -10.20 5.73 8.03
CA ALA A 332 -9.61 4.71 7.16
C ALA A 332 -10.13 3.29 7.52
N GLN A 333 -10.43 3.04 8.80
CA GLN A 333 -10.95 1.75 9.25
C GLN A 333 -12.45 1.56 8.95
N ASP A 334 -13.21 2.63 8.71
CA ASP A 334 -14.62 2.52 8.32
C ASP A 334 -14.73 1.70 7.02
N PRO A 335 -15.43 0.54 7.04
CA PRO A 335 -15.56 -0.33 5.86
C PRO A 335 -16.31 0.33 4.71
N THR A 336 -17.08 1.39 4.97
CA THR A 336 -17.77 2.16 3.91
C THR A 336 -16.84 3.18 3.25
N VAL A 337 -15.64 3.40 3.81
CA VAL A 337 -14.61 4.30 3.29
C VAL A 337 -13.47 3.48 2.69
N LEU A 338 -12.58 2.92 3.51
CA LEU A 338 -11.47 2.08 3.04
C LEU A 338 -11.50 0.66 3.64
N GLY A 339 -11.92 0.52 4.90
CA GLY A 339 -11.91 -0.76 5.63
C GLY A 339 -10.50 -1.28 5.92
N TYR A 340 -9.51 -0.39 6.01
CA TYR A 340 -8.14 -0.74 6.38
C TYR A 340 -8.00 -0.86 7.90
N GLY A 341 -7.09 -1.73 8.36
CA GLY A 341 -6.75 -1.80 9.78
C GLY A 341 -6.01 -0.54 10.24
N THR A 342 -6.12 -0.21 11.54
CA THR A 342 -5.39 0.93 12.12
C THR A 342 -3.93 0.58 12.43
N VAL A 343 -3.05 1.57 12.32
CA VAL A 343 -1.65 1.47 12.78
C VAL A 343 -1.51 1.79 14.28
N LEU A 344 -2.58 2.23 14.93
CA LEU A 344 -2.54 2.71 16.31
C LEU A 344 -2.54 1.58 17.34
N ASP A 345 -1.89 1.84 18.47
CA ASP A 345 -2.10 1.13 19.71
C ASP A 345 -3.40 1.64 20.35
N MET A 346 -4.41 0.78 20.37
CA MET A 346 -5.74 1.13 20.90
C MET A 346 -5.74 1.40 22.42
N ASP A 347 -4.68 1.00 23.13
CA ASP A 347 -4.51 1.31 24.55
C ASP A 347 -3.77 2.64 24.78
N ALA A 348 -3.11 3.19 23.76
CA ALA A 348 -2.40 4.47 23.82
C ALA A 348 -3.27 5.69 23.47
N ILE A 349 -4.42 5.50 22.83
CA ILE A 349 -5.36 6.58 22.50
C ILE A 349 -6.34 6.84 23.66
N THR A 350 -6.99 8.01 23.64
CA THR A 350 -7.96 8.38 24.68
C THR A 350 -9.24 7.52 24.59
N PRO A 351 -10.01 7.38 25.71
CA PRO A 351 -11.28 6.66 25.69
C PRO A 351 -12.30 7.24 24.69
N ASP A 352 -12.32 8.55 24.48
CA ASP A 352 -13.24 9.21 23.54
C ASP A 352 -12.85 8.88 22.08
N GLU A 353 -11.55 8.88 21.76
CA GLU A 353 -11.05 8.46 20.45
C GLU A 353 -11.33 6.97 20.21
N ARG A 354 -11.09 6.11 21.21
CA ARG A 354 -11.38 4.68 21.10
C ARG A 354 -12.86 4.40 20.84
N ALA A 355 -13.77 5.18 21.48
CA ALA A 355 -15.21 5.02 21.27
C ALA A 355 -15.64 5.24 19.81
N VAL A 356 -14.88 6.03 19.01
CA VAL A 356 -15.14 6.21 17.58
C VAL A 356 -14.88 4.90 16.82
N PHE A 357 -13.79 4.20 17.13
CA PHE A 357 -13.46 2.90 16.52
C PHE A 357 -14.47 1.83 16.95
N ASP A 358 -14.86 1.80 18.23
CA ASP A 358 -15.81 0.82 18.77
C ASP A 358 -17.22 0.99 18.18
N ALA A 359 -17.54 2.18 17.67
CA ALA A 359 -18.83 2.48 17.03
C ALA A 359 -18.87 2.13 15.53
N LEU A 360 -17.77 1.72 14.91
CA LEU A 360 -17.73 1.37 13.48
C LEU A 360 -18.53 0.10 13.22
N GLU A 361 -19.43 0.16 12.25
CA GLU A 361 -20.18 -0.99 11.77
C GLU A 361 -19.40 -1.74 10.70
N LEU A 362 -18.92 -2.95 10.99
CA LEU A 362 -18.09 -3.73 10.06
C LEU A 362 -18.85 -4.16 8.79
N GLY A 363 -20.19 -4.17 8.82
CA GLY A 363 -21.01 -4.69 7.72
C GLY A 363 -20.98 -6.23 7.66
N VAL A 364 -21.56 -6.77 6.57
CA VAL A 364 -21.77 -8.23 6.47
C VAL A 364 -20.57 -8.99 5.91
N ALA A 365 -19.64 -8.31 5.27
CA ALA A 365 -18.53 -8.93 4.55
C ALA A 365 -17.14 -8.60 5.13
N THR A 366 -17.03 -7.68 6.10
CA THR A 366 -15.75 -7.39 6.75
C THR A 366 -15.56 -8.30 7.96
N LEU A 367 -14.39 -8.94 8.03
CA LEU A 367 -14.00 -9.79 9.15
C LEU A 367 -13.63 -8.94 10.36
N THR A 368 -13.98 -9.42 11.55
CA THR A 368 -13.46 -8.86 12.80
C THR A 368 -11.95 -9.11 12.93
N PRO A 369 -11.20 -8.35 13.75
CA PRO A 369 -9.78 -8.64 14.00
C PRO A 369 -9.51 -10.09 14.43
N ALA A 370 -10.40 -10.67 15.23
CA ALA A 370 -10.27 -12.07 15.65
C ALA A 370 -10.47 -13.08 14.49
N GLN A 371 -11.31 -12.75 13.51
CA GLN A 371 -11.54 -13.57 12.32
C GLN A 371 -10.44 -13.39 11.26
N LEU A 372 -9.80 -12.22 11.19
CA LEU A 372 -8.63 -12.00 10.34
C LEU A 372 -7.43 -12.86 10.77
N GLY A 373 -7.38 -13.27 12.05
CA GLY A 373 -6.41 -14.23 12.56
C GLY A 373 -4.96 -13.79 12.43
N SER A 374 -4.08 -14.75 12.14
CA SER A 374 -2.64 -14.52 12.06
C SER A 374 -2.25 -13.78 10.78
N VAL A 375 -1.44 -12.74 10.92
CA VAL A 375 -0.82 -12.05 9.80
C VAL A 375 0.48 -12.74 9.43
N GLN A 376 0.63 -13.15 8.17
CA GLN A 376 1.88 -13.63 7.60
C GLN A 376 2.74 -12.44 7.16
N ALA A 377 4.05 -12.54 7.36
CA ALA A 377 4.97 -11.50 6.93
C ALA A 377 5.09 -11.44 5.39
N GLU A 378 5.26 -10.24 4.87
CA GLU A 378 5.63 -10.04 3.47
C GLU A 378 7.00 -10.64 3.19
N PRO A 379 7.20 -11.33 2.06
CA PRO A 379 8.52 -11.72 1.59
C PRO A 379 9.43 -10.52 1.34
N HIS A 380 10.74 -10.73 1.42
CA HIS A 380 11.73 -9.71 1.02
C HIS A 380 11.45 -9.23 -0.43
N PRO A 381 11.58 -7.93 -0.73
CA PRO A 381 11.19 -7.35 -2.02
C PRO A 381 11.78 -8.05 -3.27
N SER A 382 12.99 -8.61 -3.14
CA SER A 382 13.66 -9.32 -4.23
C SER A 382 12.92 -10.57 -4.73
N TRP A 383 12.08 -11.21 -3.88
CA TRP A 383 11.22 -12.32 -4.32
C TRP A 383 10.12 -11.82 -5.23
N MET A 384 9.48 -10.72 -4.86
CA MET A 384 8.37 -10.13 -5.61
C MET A 384 8.76 -9.84 -7.07
N THR A 385 9.87 -9.13 -7.27
CA THR A 385 10.34 -8.75 -8.62
C THR A 385 10.65 -9.98 -9.47
N ARG A 386 11.42 -10.93 -8.92
CA ARG A 386 11.81 -12.15 -9.68
C ARG A 386 10.63 -13.03 -10.02
N ILE A 387 9.71 -13.22 -9.08
CA ILE A 387 8.50 -14.04 -9.30
C ILE A 387 7.58 -13.40 -10.35
N ALA A 388 7.42 -12.07 -10.32
CA ALA A 388 6.61 -11.37 -11.31
C ALA A 388 7.20 -11.49 -12.73
N ASP A 389 8.51 -11.32 -12.86
CA ASP A 389 9.22 -11.47 -14.15
C ASP A 389 9.10 -12.89 -14.71
N ASP A 390 9.36 -13.91 -13.87
CA ASP A 390 9.24 -15.31 -14.25
C ASP A 390 7.80 -15.70 -14.60
N TRP A 391 6.82 -15.17 -13.86
CA TRP A 391 5.41 -15.38 -14.16
C TRP A 391 5.05 -14.80 -15.53
N MET A 392 5.48 -13.57 -15.82
CA MET A 392 5.26 -12.95 -17.13
C MET A 392 5.89 -13.76 -18.27
N GLY A 393 7.04 -14.35 -18.03
CA GLY A 393 7.70 -15.23 -19.01
C GLY A 393 6.97 -16.56 -19.24
N ARG A 394 6.23 -17.07 -18.25
CA ARG A 394 5.55 -18.39 -18.30
C ARG A 394 4.09 -18.29 -18.73
N TYR A 395 3.34 -17.33 -18.18
CA TYR A 395 1.88 -17.26 -18.26
C TYR A 395 1.37 -15.91 -18.78
N GLY A 396 2.24 -14.91 -18.90
CA GLY A 396 1.86 -13.56 -19.30
C GLY A 396 1.18 -13.52 -20.67
N VAL A 397 0.08 -12.76 -20.76
CA VAL A 397 -0.66 -12.54 -22.00
C VAL A 397 -0.55 -11.07 -22.42
N ALA A 398 -0.55 -10.79 -23.72
CA ALA A 398 -0.60 -9.43 -24.22
C ALA A 398 -1.97 -8.81 -23.84
N GLN A 399 -1.93 -7.65 -23.19
CA GLN A 399 -3.10 -6.85 -22.81
C GLN A 399 -3.48 -5.89 -23.94
#